data_3ac8691f8d7dcc0f4b9bb2d6e3e09e2a
#
_entry.id   3ac8691f8d7dcc0f4b9bb2d6e3e09e2a
#
_cell.length_a   1.000
_cell.length_b   1.000
_cell.length_c   1.000
_cell.angle_alpha   90.00
_cell.angle_beta   90.00
_cell.angle_gamma   90.00
#
_symmetry.space_group_name_H-M   'P 1'
#
loop_
_entity.id
_entity.type
_entity.pdbx_description
1 polymer ?
#
loop_
_entity_poly.entity_id
_entity_poly.type
_entity_poly.pdbx_seq_one_letter_code
_entity_poly.pdbx_strand_id
1 'polypeptide(L)'
;MNLTRMVRSVARAHQGLNPGPKGTARGVAIAIGISLSIAMPLDAKATNLPIKYVKDLADYQLTDKQLACHHEIVYRESRWILRAVGNKSGTKQTHGLYQIKSESMRTASAVKQFWTYWHYVAHRYGWTEYDEPNYCNALHHLKTKGWQ
;
A
#
# COMPACT_ATOMS: atom_id res chain seq x y z
N MET A 1 24.44 -23.37 -6.35
CA MET A 1 25.11 -22.10 -6.67
C MET A 1 24.46 -21.01 -5.85
N ASN A 2 25.16 -20.53 -4.81
CA ASN A 2 24.67 -19.55 -3.86
C ASN A 2 24.77 -18.13 -4.44
N LEU A 3 23.67 -17.50 -4.72
CA LEU A 3 23.61 -16.08 -5.00
C LEU A 3 23.21 -15.35 -3.72
N THR A 4 24.23 -14.89 -3.02
CA THR A 4 24.13 -13.98 -1.87
C THR A 4 23.41 -12.72 -2.31
N ARG A 5 22.16 -12.54 -1.90
CA ARG A 5 21.43 -11.27 -2.08
C ARG A 5 22.04 -10.24 -1.14
N MET A 6 22.74 -9.29 -1.73
CA MET A 6 23.35 -8.14 -1.07
C MET A 6 22.28 -7.27 -0.43
N VAL A 7 22.31 -7.21 0.90
CA VAL A 7 21.50 -6.25 1.69
C VAL A 7 22.00 -4.84 1.35
N ARG A 8 21.22 -4.05 0.63
CA ARG A 8 21.49 -2.62 0.45
C ARG A 8 20.91 -1.84 1.62
N SER A 9 21.79 -1.47 2.56
CA SER A 9 21.55 -0.41 3.54
C SER A 9 21.27 0.89 2.81
N VAL A 10 20.05 1.43 2.94
CA VAL A 10 19.73 2.79 2.48
C VAL A 10 20.18 3.75 3.58
N ALA A 11 21.33 4.37 3.37
CA ALA A 11 21.84 5.47 4.19
C ALA A 11 20.90 6.70 4.06
N ARG A 12 20.40 7.14 5.19
CA ARG A 12 19.60 8.36 5.36
C ARG A 12 20.48 9.58 5.15
N ALA A 13 20.32 10.30 4.03
CA ALA A 13 20.89 11.63 3.86
C ALA A 13 19.91 12.67 4.45
N HIS A 14 20.25 13.19 5.64
CA HIS A 14 19.68 14.45 6.14
C HIS A 14 20.34 15.61 5.39
N GLN A 15 19.60 16.31 4.55
CA GLN A 15 20.04 17.62 4.03
C GLN A 15 19.32 18.72 4.79
N GLY A 16 20.15 19.60 5.37
CA GLY A 16 19.77 20.70 6.20
C GLY A 16 19.04 21.80 5.42
N LEU A 17 18.07 22.39 6.10
CA LEU A 17 17.37 23.60 5.70
C LEU A 17 18.27 24.82 5.91
N ASN A 18 18.59 25.52 4.82
CA ASN A 18 19.23 26.82 4.84
C ASN A 18 18.16 27.91 4.76
N PRO A 19 18.10 28.89 5.67
CA PRO A 19 17.18 30.03 5.56
C PRO A 19 17.76 31.10 4.64
N GLY A 20 17.12 31.35 3.50
CA GLY A 20 17.46 32.42 2.57
C GLY A 20 16.84 33.77 2.95
N PRO A 21 17.33 34.91 2.36
CA PRO A 21 17.19 36.22 2.90
C PRO A 21 15.86 36.93 2.58
N LYS A 22 15.48 37.84 3.50
CA LYS A 22 14.39 38.78 3.36
C LYS A 22 14.70 39.82 2.27
N GLY A 23 13.89 39.85 1.20
CA GLY A 23 13.91 40.88 0.17
C GLY A 23 12.54 41.55 0.07
N THR A 24 12.51 42.83 0.46
CA THR A 24 11.41 43.77 0.22
C THR A 24 11.42 44.24 -1.21
N ALA A 25 10.33 44.16 -1.96
CA ALA A 25 10.06 45.05 -3.09
C ALA A 25 8.57 45.15 -3.39
N ARG A 26 8.07 46.38 -3.42
CA ARG A 26 6.74 46.84 -3.82
C ARG A 26 6.59 46.66 -5.35
N GLY A 27 5.43 46.16 -5.76
CA GLY A 27 5.07 46.16 -7.17
C GLY A 27 3.62 45.69 -7.31
N VAL A 28 2.70 46.66 -7.46
CA VAL A 28 1.29 46.40 -7.80
C VAL A 28 1.23 46.11 -9.28
N ALA A 29 0.88 44.88 -9.66
CA ALA A 29 0.45 44.55 -11.02
C ALA A 29 -0.84 43.73 -10.92
N ILE A 30 -1.95 44.34 -11.32
CA ILE A 30 -3.24 43.69 -11.48
C ILE A 30 -3.17 42.91 -12.80
N ALA A 31 -2.93 41.61 -12.71
CA ALA A 31 -3.07 40.70 -13.84
C ALA A 31 -4.43 39.99 -13.72
N ILE A 32 -5.33 40.30 -14.64
CA ILE A 32 -6.60 39.57 -14.84
C ILE A 32 -6.21 38.22 -15.45
N GLY A 33 -6.03 37.23 -14.58
CA GLY A 33 -5.79 35.86 -15.00
C GLY A 33 -7.10 35.17 -15.38
N ILE A 34 -7.32 34.97 -16.66
CA ILE A 34 -8.38 34.06 -17.17
C ILE A 34 -7.96 32.65 -16.77
N SER A 35 -8.56 32.10 -15.72
CA SER A 35 -8.36 30.71 -15.30
C SER A 35 -9.04 29.80 -16.33
N LEU A 36 -8.28 29.33 -17.28
CA LEU A 36 -8.69 28.25 -18.17
C LEU A 36 -8.64 26.95 -17.36
N SER A 37 -9.74 26.55 -16.74
CA SER A 37 -9.87 25.26 -16.08
C SER A 37 -9.87 24.17 -17.14
N ILE A 38 -8.70 23.65 -17.47
CA ILE A 38 -8.58 22.43 -18.27
C ILE A 38 -9.02 21.27 -17.35
N ALA A 39 -10.26 20.86 -17.47
CA ALA A 39 -10.73 19.60 -16.91
C ALA A 39 -10.00 18.47 -17.64
N MET A 40 -8.87 18.03 -17.10
CA MET A 40 -8.23 16.81 -17.59
C MET A 40 -9.15 15.63 -17.29
N PRO A 41 -9.49 14.80 -18.31
CA PRO A 41 -10.22 13.56 -18.03
C PRO A 41 -9.35 12.72 -17.07
N LEU A 42 -9.92 12.32 -15.93
CA LEU A 42 -9.30 11.34 -15.06
C LEU A 42 -9.21 10.02 -15.83
N ASP A 43 -8.04 9.79 -16.39
CA ASP A 43 -7.77 8.59 -17.19
C ASP A 43 -8.06 7.35 -16.35
N ALA A 44 -8.84 6.42 -16.87
CA ALA A 44 -9.11 5.13 -16.22
C ALA A 44 -7.83 4.33 -15.93
N LYS A 45 -6.72 4.63 -16.58
CA LYS A 45 -5.37 4.14 -16.26
C LYS A 45 -4.87 4.58 -14.88
N ALA A 46 -5.25 5.76 -14.40
CA ALA A 46 -4.81 6.27 -13.11
C ALA A 46 -5.39 5.47 -11.93
N THR A 47 -6.51 4.78 -12.10
CA THR A 47 -7.16 4.00 -11.04
C THR A 47 -6.44 2.68 -10.73
N ASN A 48 -5.65 2.15 -11.66
CA ASN A 48 -4.91 0.89 -11.50
C ASN A 48 -3.48 1.07 -10.96
N LEU A 49 -2.94 2.29 -10.99
CA LEU A 49 -1.59 2.58 -10.51
C LEU A 49 -1.36 2.14 -9.05
N PRO A 50 -2.26 2.44 -8.08
CA PRO A 50 -2.07 2.02 -6.69
C PRO A 50 -1.96 0.50 -6.52
N ILE A 51 -2.70 -0.26 -7.33
CA ILE A 51 -2.68 -1.73 -7.30
C ILE A 51 -1.38 -2.26 -7.91
N LYS A 52 -0.94 -1.67 -9.03
CA LYS A 52 0.36 -2.03 -9.62
C LYS A 52 1.49 -1.83 -8.62
N TYR A 53 1.54 -0.70 -7.93
CA TYR A 53 2.57 -0.45 -6.91
C TYR A 53 2.58 -1.48 -5.78
N VAL A 54 1.40 -1.93 -5.31
CA VAL A 54 1.35 -2.98 -4.28
C VAL A 54 1.82 -4.32 -4.81
N LYS A 55 1.51 -4.65 -6.05
CA LYS A 55 2.02 -5.89 -6.68
C LYS A 55 3.54 -5.85 -6.84
N ASP A 56 4.08 -4.75 -7.37
CA ASP A 56 5.52 -4.56 -7.51
C ASP A 56 6.23 -4.58 -6.13
N LEU A 57 5.61 -3.97 -5.11
CA LEU A 57 6.13 -3.98 -3.74
C LEU A 57 6.13 -5.40 -3.15
N ALA A 58 5.05 -6.15 -3.34
CA ALA A 58 4.97 -7.53 -2.87
C ALA A 58 6.01 -8.43 -3.57
N ASP A 59 6.17 -8.27 -4.89
CA ASP A 59 7.18 -8.99 -5.69
C ASP A 59 8.61 -8.70 -5.20
N TYR A 60 8.87 -7.45 -4.83
CA TYR A 60 10.18 -7.07 -4.30
C TYR A 60 10.45 -7.60 -2.89
N GLN A 61 9.42 -7.73 -2.04
CA GLN A 61 9.54 -8.05 -0.61
C GLN A 61 9.43 -9.55 -0.32
N LEU A 62 8.77 -10.32 -1.18
CA LEU A 62 8.40 -11.72 -0.90
C LEU A 62 9.15 -12.69 -1.84
N THR A 63 9.39 -13.89 -1.34
CA THR A 63 9.76 -15.01 -2.20
C THR A 63 8.58 -15.42 -3.09
N ASP A 64 8.84 -16.07 -4.21
CA ASP A 64 7.80 -16.52 -5.16
C ASP A 64 6.68 -17.30 -4.48
N LYS A 65 7.02 -18.15 -3.51
CA LYS A 65 6.06 -18.93 -2.74
C LYS A 65 5.15 -18.05 -1.89
N GLN A 66 5.71 -17.11 -1.16
CA GLN A 66 4.93 -16.21 -0.30
C GLN A 66 4.16 -15.18 -1.11
N LEU A 67 4.71 -14.74 -2.24
CA LEU A 67 4.05 -13.87 -3.20
C LEU A 67 2.78 -14.50 -3.77
N ALA A 68 2.85 -15.78 -4.18
CA ALA A 68 1.68 -16.52 -4.67
C ALA A 68 0.58 -16.61 -3.60
N CYS A 69 0.97 -16.91 -2.34
CA CYS A 69 0.03 -16.95 -1.22
C CYS A 69 -0.58 -15.58 -0.91
N HIS A 70 0.23 -14.51 -0.93
CA HIS A 70 -0.23 -13.13 -0.76
C HIS A 70 -1.24 -12.73 -1.85
N HIS A 71 -0.94 -12.99 -3.11
CA HIS A 71 -1.83 -12.65 -4.23
C HIS A 71 -3.17 -13.38 -4.14
N GLU A 72 -3.15 -14.66 -3.76
CA GLU A 72 -4.37 -15.45 -3.57
C GLU A 72 -5.22 -14.90 -2.42
N ILE A 73 -4.62 -14.47 -1.30
CA ILE A 73 -5.33 -13.82 -0.20
C ILE A 73 -6.03 -12.55 -0.70
N VAL A 74 -5.30 -11.63 -1.34
CA VAL A 74 -5.87 -10.36 -1.81
C VAL A 74 -7.00 -10.60 -2.81
N TYR A 75 -6.83 -11.59 -3.69
CA TYR A 75 -7.88 -11.95 -4.64
C TYR A 75 -9.14 -12.45 -3.93
N ARG A 76 -9.02 -13.30 -2.92
CA ARG A 76 -10.16 -13.83 -2.14
C ARG A 76 -10.84 -12.74 -1.33
N GLU A 77 -10.08 -11.86 -0.72
CA GLU A 77 -10.61 -10.83 0.18
C GLU A 77 -11.29 -9.67 -0.57
N SER A 78 -10.71 -9.21 -1.67
CA SER A 78 -11.18 -7.99 -2.33
C SER A 78 -11.23 -8.04 -3.85
N ARG A 79 -10.72 -9.12 -4.48
CA ARG A 79 -10.47 -9.17 -5.93
C ARG A 79 -9.63 -7.98 -6.42
N TRP A 80 -8.65 -7.55 -5.60
CA TRP A 80 -7.81 -6.39 -5.84
C TRP A 80 -8.56 -5.04 -5.89
N ILE A 81 -9.75 -4.96 -5.30
CA ILE A 81 -10.50 -3.70 -5.21
C ILE A 81 -10.00 -2.92 -4.00
N LEU A 82 -9.28 -1.81 -4.25
CA LEU A 82 -8.65 -0.98 -3.21
C LEU A 82 -9.62 -0.49 -2.13
N ARG A 83 -10.84 -0.19 -2.51
CA ARG A 83 -11.91 0.35 -1.63
C ARG A 83 -13.02 -0.66 -1.37
N ALA A 84 -12.71 -1.95 -1.42
CA ALA A 84 -13.67 -3.00 -1.10
C ALA A 84 -14.21 -2.80 0.31
N VAL A 85 -15.52 -3.02 0.48
CA VAL A 85 -16.21 -3.01 1.77
C VAL A 85 -16.93 -4.34 1.93
N GLY A 86 -16.50 -5.09 2.95
CA GLY A 86 -17.12 -6.34 3.34
C GLY A 86 -17.89 -6.23 4.66
N ASN A 87 -18.53 -7.33 5.04
CA ASN A 87 -19.34 -7.44 6.26
C ASN A 87 -20.32 -6.26 6.47
N LYS A 88 -21.04 -5.88 5.41
CA LYS A 88 -21.90 -4.70 5.38
C LYS A 88 -23.05 -4.74 6.40
N SER A 89 -23.49 -5.94 6.77
CA SER A 89 -24.56 -6.18 7.76
C SER A 89 -24.03 -6.47 9.18
N GLY A 90 -22.71 -6.58 9.35
CA GLY A 90 -22.10 -6.85 10.65
C GLY A 90 -21.85 -5.59 11.47
N THR A 91 -21.54 -5.78 12.76
CA THR A 91 -21.22 -4.68 13.70
C THR A 91 -19.95 -3.91 13.34
N LYS A 92 -19.01 -4.55 12.64
CA LYS A 92 -17.76 -3.94 12.16
C LYS A 92 -17.53 -4.30 10.72
N GLN A 93 -17.55 -3.32 9.85
CA GLN A 93 -17.21 -3.48 8.44
C GLN A 93 -15.73 -3.78 8.26
N THR A 94 -15.42 -4.48 7.18
CA THR A 94 -14.05 -4.73 6.73
C THR A 94 -13.75 -3.87 5.51
N HIS A 95 -12.50 -3.41 5.38
CA HIS A 95 -12.12 -2.45 4.36
C HIS A 95 -10.84 -2.83 3.62
N GLY A 96 -10.82 -2.49 2.33
CA GLY A 96 -9.65 -2.48 1.50
C GLY A 96 -9.22 -3.83 0.94
N LEU A 97 -7.99 -3.88 0.46
CA LEU A 97 -7.41 -5.05 -0.22
C LEU A 97 -7.43 -6.32 0.64
N TYR A 98 -7.24 -6.17 1.94
CA TYR A 98 -7.09 -7.28 2.89
C TYR A 98 -8.28 -7.43 3.84
N GLN A 99 -9.38 -6.71 3.60
CA GLN A 99 -10.59 -6.76 4.42
C GLN A 99 -10.34 -6.60 5.92
N ILE A 100 -9.52 -5.62 6.28
CA ILE A 100 -9.14 -5.33 7.67
C ILE A 100 -10.31 -4.65 8.41
N LYS A 101 -10.62 -5.12 9.61
CA LYS A 101 -11.67 -4.57 10.51
C LYS A 101 -11.20 -3.28 11.19
N SER A 102 -10.90 -2.25 10.39
CA SER A 102 -10.50 -0.94 10.89
C SER A 102 -11.01 0.15 9.98
N GLU A 103 -11.72 1.13 10.54
CA GLU A 103 -12.25 2.27 9.78
C GLU A 103 -11.14 3.07 9.10
N SER A 104 -9.95 3.14 9.71
CA SER A 104 -8.80 3.81 9.10
C SER A 104 -8.34 3.20 7.76
N MET A 105 -8.70 1.95 7.49
CA MET A 105 -8.39 1.28 6.22
C MET A 105 -9.29 1.70 5.08
N ARG A 106 -10.45 2.29 5.36
CA ARG A 106 -11.40 2.75 4.34
C ARG A 106 -10.80 3.80 3.40
N THR A 107 -10.00 4.70 3.93
CA THR A 107 -9.33 5.77 3.17
C THR A 107 -7.82 5.57 3.01
N ALA A 108 -7.26 4.51 3.59
CA ALA A 108 -5.83 4.23 3.54
C ALA A 108 -5.34 4.02 2.11
N SER A 109 -4.11 4.48 1.81
CA SER A 109 -3.45 4.17 0.54
C SER A 109 -3.20 2.66 0.40
N ALA A 110 -3.03 2.18 -0.83
CA ALA A 110 -2.72 0.78 -1.09
C ALA A 110 -1.45 0.31 -0.37
N VAL A 111 -0.41 1.15 -0.36
CA VAL A 111 0.86 0.88 0.34
C VAL A 111 0.66 0.81 1.86
N LYS A 112 -0.14 1.71 2.45
CA LYS A 112 -0.46 1.63 3.88
C LYS A 112 -1.21 0.36 4.23
N GLN A 113 -2.15 -0.07 3.39
CA GLN A 113 -2.88 -1.32 3.57
C GLN A 113 -1.92 -2.52 3.51
N PHE A 114 -0.99 -2.55 2.56
CA PHE A 114 0.03 -3.59 2.44
C PHE A 114 0.86 -3.71 3.72
N TRP A 115 1.46 -2.62 4.21
CA TRP A 115 2.29 -2.68 5.41
C TRP A 115 1.50 -3.00 6.67
N THR A 116 0.26 -2.52 6.79
CA THR A 116 -0.62 -2.90 7.91
C THR A 116 -0.87 -4.40 7.92
N TYR A 117 -1.14 -4.97 6.75
CA TYR A 117 -1.39 -6.40 6.63
C TYR A 117 -0.10 -7.24 6.78
N TRP A 118 1.04 -6.75 6.33
CA TRP A 118 2.36 -7.32 6.57
C TRP A 118 2.60 -7.57 8.06
N HIS A 119 2.44 -6.53 8.87
CA HIS A 119 2.61 -6.62 10.32
C HIS A 119 1.58 -7.56 10.96
N TYR A 120 0.34 -7.55 10.49
CA TYR A 120 -0.67 -8.47 10.97
C TYR A 120 -0.28 -9.94 10.71
N VAL A 121 0.14 -10.27 9.48
CA VAL A 121 0.56 -11.63 9.13
C VAL A 121 1.79 -12.06 9.92
N ALA A 122 2.81 -11.20 10.04
CA ALA A 122 4.01 -11.47 10.82
C ALA A 122 3.68 -11.78 12.29
N HIS A 123 2.81 -10.97 12.90
CA HIS A 123 2.41 -11.14 14.29
C HIS A 123 1.57 -12.41 14.51
N ARG A 124 0.64 -12.72 13.60
CA ARG A 124 -0.34 -13.79 13.79
C ARG A 124 0.13 -15.14 13.28
N TYR A 125 0.85 -15.18 12.17
CA TYR A 125 1.24 -16.40 11.47
C TYR A 125 2.76 -16.64 11.45
N GLY A 126 3.53 -15.72 12.05
CA GLY A 126 4.98 -15.80 12.18
C GLY A 126 5.74 -15.40 10.93
N TRP A 127 7.05 -15.62 11.02
CA TRP A 127 8.01 -15.33 9.97
C TRP A 127 8.49 -16.60 9.29
N THR A 128 8.97 -16.49 8.09
CA THR A 128 9.68 -17.56 7.39
C THR A 128 11.19 -17.49 7.68
N GLU A 129 11.94 -18.46 7.21
CA GLU A 129 13.42 -18.49 7.27
C GLU A 129 14.09 -17.36 6.45
N TYR A 130 13.32 -16.65 5.60
CA TYR A 130 13.78 -15.55 4.76
C TYR A 130 13.41 -14.17 5.31
N ASP A 131 13.05 -14.07 6.60
CA ASP A 131 12.63 -12.83 7.25
C ASP A 131 11.44 -12.12 6.57
N GLU A 132 10.52 -12.91 6.05
CA GLU A 132 9.25 -12.43 5.47
C GLU A 132 8.05 -13.02 6.23
N PRO A 133 6.89 -12.35 6.32
CA PRO A 133 5.70 -12.90 6.98
C PRO A 133 5.20 -14.17 6.29
N ASN A 134 4.70 -15.11 7.08
CA ASN A 134 4.23 -16.39 6.55
C ASN A 134 2.81 -16.28 5.95
N TYR A 135 2.72 -15.73 4.75
CA TYR A 135 1.45 -15.59 4.00
C TYR A 135 0.82 -16.93 3.66
N CYS A 136 1.62 -17.98 3.48
CA CYS A 136 1.06 -19.30 3.17
C CYS A 136 0.33 -19.92 4.37
N ASN A 137 0.79 -19.67 5.60
CA ASN A 137 0.05 -20.04 6.80
C ASN A 137 -1.23 -19.20 6.94
N ALA A 138 -1.18 -17.90 6.63
CA ALA A 138 -2.36 -17.04 6.62
C ALA A 138 -3.39 -17.54 5.58
N LEU A 139 -2.95 -17.88 4.37
CA LEU A 139 -3.82 -18.43 3.32
C LEU A 139 -4.43 -19.77 3.73
N HIS A 140 -3.63 -20.65 4.33
CA HIS A 140 -4.15 -21.92 4.85
C HIS A 140 -5.26 -21.69 5.88
N HIS A 141 -5.05 -20.76 6.82
CA HIS A 141 -6.07 -20.40 7.81
C HIS A 141 -7.32 -19.83 7.13
N LEU A 142 -7.18 -18.91 6.19
CA LEU A 142 -8.29 -18.35 5.43
C LEU A 142 -9.09 -19.44 4.71
N LYS A 143 -8.43 -20.40 4.07
CA LYS A 143 -9.10 -21.50 3.36
C LYS A 143 -9.84 -22.46 4.28
N THR A 144 -9.32 -22.71 5.49
CA THR A 144 -9.88 -23.69 6.43
C THR A 144 -10.93 -23.10 7.36
N LYS A 145 -10.79 -21.83 7.74
CA LYS A 145 -11.67 -21.15 8.71
C LYS A 145 -12.62 -20.14 8.06
N GLY A 146 -12.34 -19.70 6.81
CA GLY A 146 -13.13 -18.70 6.11
C GLY A 146 -12.90 -17.26 6.61
N TRP A 147 -11.90 -17.03 7.46
CA TRP A 147 -11.53 -15.72 8.00
C TRP A 147 -10.04 -15.67 8.38
N GLN A 148 -9.52 -14.47 8.63
CA GLN A 148 -8.15 -14.22 9.06
C GLN A 148 -8.07 -13.57 10.43
#